data_2351d222b724c30ba07b5b1a97fab854
#
_entry.id   2351d222b724c30ba07b5b1a97fab854
#
_cell.length_a   1.000
_cell.length_b   1.000
_cell.length_c   1.000
_cell.angle_alpha   90.00
_cell.angle_beta   90.00
_cell.angle_gamma   90.00
#
_symmetry.space_group_name_H-M   'P 1'
#
loop_
_entity.id
_entity.type
_entity.pdbx_description
1 polymer ?
#
loop_
_entity_poly.entity_id
_entity_poly.type
_entity_poly.pdbx_seq_one_letter_code
_entity_poly.pdbx_strand_id
1 'polypeptide(L)'
;MTNINSVKDSVKESVLKFLDASQSVKIVIEDTNKDFQGDLTVVVFPLLKYSKKPPEQTAKEIGEYLLENELFFENYNVVKGFLNLTLKQKYWLQFFNNWKNDHNYGLNKKSSGKLYMVEYSSPNTNKPLHLGHLRNIFLGDSVASILEAAGHDVVRTQIINDRGIHICKSMIAWIKNGKGETPKSTNMKGDHLVGKYYVIFDKLYKKEVNALIESGITEKEAKTKAPILLEAQKMLIKWENGDPEVHSLWKKMNNWVYDGF
;
A
#
# COMPACT_ATOMS: atom_id res chain seq x y z
N MET A 1 31.87 -0.24 -12.57
CA MET A 1 31.04 -0.02 -11.36
C MET A 1 29.58 -0.04 -11.76
N THR A 2 28.78 -0.84 -11.09
CA THR A 2 27.40 -1.14 -11.52
C THR A 2 26.32 -0.34 -10.79
N ASN A 3 26.69 0.35 -9.70
CA ASN A 3 25.74 1.20 -8.94
C ASN A 3 26.50 2.31 -8.18
N ILE A 4 25.76 3.27 -7.65
CA ILE A 4 26.32 4.43 -6.93
C ILE A 4 27.04 4.02 -5.63
N ASN A 5 26.63 2.93 -4.98
CA ASN A 5 27.28 2.45 -3.76
C ASN A 5 28.70 1.95 -4.05
N SER A 6 28.93 1.30 -5.20
CA SER A 6 30.29 0.90 -5.59
C SER A 6 31.20 2.10 -5.88
N VAL A 7 30.63 3.23 -6.33
CA VAL A 7 31.38 4.49 -6.44
C VAL A 7 31.74 5.04 -5.06
N LYS A 8 30.75 5.07 -4.14
CA LYS A 8 30.96 5.53 -2.75
C LYS A 8 32.05 4.67 -2.05
N ASP A 9 32.07 3.35 -2.30
CA ASP A 9 33.07 2.46 -1.71
C ASP A 9 34.46 2.70 -2.31
N SER A 10 34.57 2.89 -3.63
CA SER A 10 35.85 3.27 -4.28
C SER A 10 36.38 4.59 -3.72
N VAL A 11 35.52 5.60 -3.58
CA VAL A 11 35.94 6.89 -2.99
C VAL A 11 36.46 6.71 -1.56
N LYS A 12 35.79 5.88 -0.74
CA LYS A 12 36.27 5.59 0.63
C LYS A 12 37.67 4.98 0.61
N GLU A 13 37.87 3.96 -0.22
CA GLU A 13 39.18 3.29 -0.35
C GLU A 13 40.28 4.27 -0.81
N SER A 14 39.98 5.10 -1.81
CA SER A 14 40.91 6.09 -2.32
C SER A 14 41.23 7.19 -1.31
N VAL A 15 40.25 7.66 -0.55
CA VAL A 15 40.49 8.65 0.53
C VAL A 15 41.29 8.05 1.67
N LEU A 16 41.04 6.79 2.06
CA LEU A 16 41.85 6.10 3.07
C LEU A 16 43.32 5.97 2.62
N LYS A 17 43.51 5.59 1.37
CA LYS A 17 44.85 5.47 0.77
C LYS A 17 45.59 6.82 0.73
N PHE A 18 44.91 7.89 0.31
CA PHE A 18 45.46 9.24 0.29
C PHE A 18 45.94 9.71 1.68
N LEU A 19 45.14 9.40 2.73
CA LEU A 19 45.42 9.82 4.11
C LEU A 19 46.37 8.88 4.86
N ASP A 20 46.84 7.79 4.24
CA ASP A 20 47.57 6.69 4.90
C ASP A 20 46.89 6.25 6.21
N ALA A 21 45.56 6.10 6.14
CA ALA A 21 44.73 5.90 7.29
C ALA A 21 44.15 4.46 7.35
N SER A 22 43.98 3.95 8.57
CA SER A 22 43.40 2.62 8.75
C SER A 22 41.88 2.57 8.35
N GLN A 23 41.40 1.37 8.02
CA GLN A 23 39.98 1.15 7.66
C GLN A 23 38.98 1.50 8.78
N SER A 24 39.43 1.75 10.01
CA SER A 24 38.58 2.18 11.12
C SER A 24 38.13 3.64 11.02
N VAL A 25 38.65 4.41 10.06
CA VAL A 25 38.28 5.80 9.84
C VAL A 25 36.91 5.87 9.19
N LYS A 26 35.94 6.52 9.86
CA LYS A 26 34.62 6.74 9.30
C LYS A 26 34.67 7.85 8.24
N ILE A 27 34.54 7.48 6.98
CA ILE A 27 34.36 8.41 5.86
C ILE A 27 32.88 8.50 5.55
N VAL A 28 32.34 9.71 5.62
CA VAL A 28 30.93 9.99 5.34
C VAL A 28 30.83 10.54 3.92
N ILE A 29 30.05 9.84 3.08
CA ILE A 29 29.76 10.24 1.70
C ILE A 29 28.24 10.30 1.55
N GLU A 30 27.74 11.48 1.22
CA GLU A 30 26.32 11.77 1.06
C GLU A 30 26.03 12.18 -0.38
N ASP A 31 24.77 12.25 -0.74
CA ASP A 31 24.36 12.87 -2.00
C ASP A 31 24.50 14.39 -1.86
N THR A 32 24.99 15.06 -2.89
CA THR A 32 25.20 16.51 -2.84
C THR A 32 23.87 17.25 -2.66
N ASN A 33 23.85 18.25 -1.78
CA ASN A 33 22.69 19.11 -1.61
C ASN A 33 22.37 19.83 -2.94
N LYS A 34 21.09 19.94 -3.26
CA LYS A 34 20.57 20.52 -4.51
C LYS A 34 21.01 21.96 -4.77
N ASP A 35 21.41 22.70 -3.72
CA ASP A 35 21.92 24.06 -3.83
C ASP A 35 23.36 24.15 -4.32
N PHE A 36 24.07 23.02 -4.41
CA PHE A 36 25.46 22.93 -4.81
C PHE A 36 25.64 22.04 -6.03
N GLN A 37 26.67 22.34 -6.82
CA GLN A 37 27.08 21.48 -7.93
C GLN A 37 27.78 20.23 -7.42
N GLY A 38 27.46 19.07 -7.99
CA GLY A 38 28.02 17.76 -7.69
C GLY A 38 26.97 16.70 -7.52
N ASP A 39 27.39 15.45 -7.53
CA ASP A 39 26.56 14.28 -7.34
C ASP A 39 26.77 13.67 -5.95
N LEU A 40 28.02 13.66 -5.48
CA LEU A 40 28.43 13.09 -4.19
C LEU A 40 29.21 14.12 -3.37
N THR A 41 28.97 14.16 -2.06
CA THR A 41 29.69 15.02 -1.11
C THR A 41 30.48 14.18 -0.12
N VAL A 42 31.78 14.39 -0.04
CA VAL A 42 32.64 13.84 1.01
C VAL A 42 32.72 14.85 2.15
N VAL A 43 32.33 14.42 3.37
CA VAL A 43 32.42 15.25 4.57
C VAL A 43 33.83 15.15 5.14
N VAL A 44 34.64 16.20 4.99
CA VAL A 44 36.04 16.15 5.38
C VAL A 44 36.34 16.39 6.85
N PHE A 45 35.41 16.94 7.62
CA PHE A 45 35.67 17.28 9.03
C PHE A 45 36.19 16.13 9.91
N PRO A 46 35.72 14.89 9.80
CA PRO A 46 36.28 13.77 10.54
C PRO A 46 37.69 13.40 10.12
N LEU A 47 38.15 13.87 8.92
CA LEU A 47 39.41 13.53 8.31
C LEU A 47 40.54 14.50 8.70
N LEU A 48 40.21 15.66 9.26
CA LEU A 48 41.18 16.72 9.60
C LEU A 48 42.26 16.27 10.56
N LYS A 49 41.96 15.33 11.45
CA LYS A 49 42.92 14.76 12.38
C LYS A 49 44.03 13.97 11.70
N TYR A 50 43.78 13.49 10.48
CA TYR A 50 44.74 12.75 9.66
C TYR A 50 45.52 13.67 8.70
N SER A 51 44.80 14.58 8.01
CA SER A 51 45.42 15.55 7.10
C SER A 51 46.27 16.60 7.83
N LYS A 52 45.89 16.94 9.10
CA LYS A 52 46.49 18.03 9.88
C LYS A 52 46.47 19.39 9.19
N LYS A 53 45.48 19.61 8.31
CA LYS A 53 45.30 20.78 7.47
C LYS A 53 43.91 21.39 7.64
N PRO A 54 43.69 22.67 7.29
CA PRO A 54 42.38 23.27 7.27
C PRO A 54 41.36 22.50 6.41
N PRO A 55 40.05 22.58 6.71
CA PRO A 55 39.02 21.82 5.99
C PRO A 55 39.03 22.05 4.47
N GLU A 56 39.14 23.28 4.02
CA GLU A 56 39.14 23.60 2.60
C GLU A 56 40.38 23.07 1.87
N GLN A 57 41.55 23.16 2.49
CA GLN A 57 42.76 22.61 1.93
C GLN A 57 42.73 21.07 1.89
N THR A 58 42.24 20.44 2.95
CA THR A 58 42.05 18.98 2.99
C THR A 58 41.09 18.52 1.90
N ALA A 59 39.93 19.20 1.74
CA ALA A 59 38.96 18.92 0.71
C ALA A 59 39.56 19.06 -0.70
N LYS A 60 40.31 20.14 -0.94
CA LYS A 60 40.96 20.39 -2.23
C LYS A 60 41.97 19.27 -2.60
N GLU A 61 42.90 18.93 -1.71
CA GLU A 61 43.89 17.90 -1.97
C GLU A 61 43.26 16.51 -2.19
N ILE A 62 42.22 16.17 -1.42
CA ILE A 62 41.47 14.93 -1.64
C ILE A 62 40.76 14.99 -3.00
N GLY A 63 40.16 16.13 -3.38
CA GLY A 63 39.50 16.29 -4.66
C GLY A 63 40.44 16.15 -5.84
N GLU A 64 41.62 16.76 -5.78
CA GLU A 64 42.70 16.61 -6.78
C GLU A 64 43.10 15.15 -6.91
N TYR A 65 43.39 14.49 -5.79
CA TYR A 65 43.76 13.08 -5.78
C TYR A 65 42.69 12.18 -6.38
N LEU A 66 41.42 12.40 -6.07
CA LEU A 66 40.30 11.62 -6.61
C LEU A 66 40.15 11.85 -8.12
N LEU A 67 40.31 13.06 -8.63
CA LEU A 67 40.26 13.30 -10.07
C LEU A 67 41.39 12.58 -10.84
N GLU A 68 42.59 12.48 -10.25
CA GLU A 68 43.73 11.80 -10.86
C GLU A 68 43.62 10.28 -10.81
N ASN A 69 43.04 9.73 -9.73
CA ASN A 69 43.08 8.29 -9.48
C ASN A 69 41.75 7.57 -9.79
N GLU A 70 40.61 8.32 -9.87
CA GLU A 70 39.27 7.77 -10.13
C GLU A 70 38.74 8.25 -11.49
N LEU A 71 38.59 7.33 -12.44
CA LEU A 71 38.24 7.64 -13.82
C LEU A 71 36.82 8.14 -14.05
N PHE A 72 35.95 8.05 -13.04
CA PHE A 72 34.54 8.36 -13.17
C PHE A 72 34.16 9.78 -12.75
N PHE A 73 35.06 10.57 -12.16
CA PHE A 73 34.82 11.99 -11.86
C PHE A 73 35.30 12.90 -12.98
N GLU A 74 34.58 13.98 -13.25
CA GLU A 74 34.98 15.01 -14.19
C GLU A 74 35.44 16.30 -13.51
N ASN A 75 34.89 16.58 -12.32
CA ASN A 75 35.16 17.83 -11.60
C ASN A 75 34.87 17.67 -10.10
N TYR A 76 35.37 18.59 -9.30
CA TYR A 76 35.00 18.80 -7.92
C TYR A 76 34.90 20.28 -7.58
N ASN A 77 34.13 20.59 -6.52
CA ASN A 77 34.16 21.91 -5.89
C ASN A 77 34.20 21.76 -4.36
N VAL A 78 34.72 22.78 -3.70
CA VAL A 78 34.80 22.81 -2.24
C VAL A 78 33.96 23.97 -1.73
N VAL A 79 33.03 23.67 -0.85
CA VAL A 79 32.17 24.67 -0.23
C VAL A 79 32.18 24.49 1.29
N LYS A 80 32.77 25.42 2.01
CA LYS A 80 32.84 25.42 3.48
C LYS A 80 33.37 24.08 4.06
N GLY A 81 34.38 23.48 3.40
CA GLY A 81 34.96 22.22 3.82
C GLY A 81 34.19 20.97 3.42
N PHE A 82 33.14 21.10 2.60
CA PHE A 82 32.49 19.96 1.94
C PHE A 82 33.07 19.78 0.54
N LEU A 83 33.51 18.57 0.25
CA LEU A 83 34.05 18.21 -1.08
C LEU A 83 32.94 17.60 -1.92
N ASN A 84 32.44 18.36 -2.89
CA ASN A 84 31.42 17.92 -3.83
C ASN A 84 32.07 17.40 -5.12
N LEU A 85 31.74 16.20 -5.52
CA LEU A 85 32.30 15.48 -6.66
C LEU A 85 31.26 15.36 -7.77
N THR A 86 31.63 15.66 -9.01
CA THR A 86 30.75 15.55 -10.18
C THR A 86 31.14 14.31 -10.99
N LEU A 87 30.18 13.42 -11.22
CA LEU A 87 30.36 12.22 -12.04
C LEU A 87 30.33 12.57 -13.53
N LYS A 88 31.19 11.92 -14.32
CA LYS A 88 31.17 12.05 -15.77
C LYS A 88 29.82 11.60 -16.36
N GLN A 89 29.36 12.29 -17.37
CA GLN A 89 28.15 11.87 -18.11
C GLN A 89 28.24 10.42 -18.61
N LYS A 90 29.43 9.97 -18.99
CA LYS A 90 29.68 8.58 -19.42
C LYS A 90 29.31 7.56 -18.33
N TYR A 91 29.50 7.88 -17.05
CA TYR A 91 29.10 7.01 -15.93
C TYR A 91 27.59 6.82 -15.93
N TRP A 92 26.80 7.89 -16.04
CA TRP A 92 25.36 7.84 -16.05
C TRP A 92 24.80 7.09 -17.27
N LEU A 93 25.40 7.28 -18.44
CA LEU A 93 25.04 6.55 -19.66
C LEU A 93 25.34 5.05 -19.52
N GLN A 94 26.47 4.68 -18.94
CA GLN A 94 26.79 3.27 -18.68
C GLN A 94 25.84 2.67 -17.66
N PHE A 95 25.56 3.38 -16.56
CA PHE A 95 24.59 2.96 -15.57
C PHE A 95 23.21 2.69 -16.21
N PHE A 96 22.70 3.65 -16.96
CA PHE A 96 21.42 3.48 -17.67
C PHE A 96 21.43 2.27 -18.62
N ASN A 97 22.48 2.14 -19.43
CA ASN A 97 22.60 1.03 -20.39
C ASN A 97 22.68 -0.34 -19.71
N ASN A 98 23.27 -0.43 -18.53
CA ASN A 98 23.36 -1.67 -17.78
C ASN A 98 22.01 -2.12 -17.20
N TRP A 99 21.14 -1.16 -16.86
CA TRP A 99 19.93 -1.44 -16.12
C TRP A 99 18.63 -1.24 -16.90
N LYS A 100 18.62 -0.52 -18.03
CA LYS A 100 17.42 -0.18 -18.80
C LYS A 100 16.56 -1.38 -19.24
N ASN A 101 17.16 -2.56 -19.33
CA ASN A 101 16.47 -3.79 -19.74
C ASN A 101 16.26 -4.77 -18.55
N ASP A 102 16.68 -4.42 -17.34
CA ASP A 102 16.43 -5.26 -16.16
C ASP A 102 15.07 -4.90 -15.54
N HIS A 103 14.05 -5.69 -15.87
CA HIS A 103 12.70 -5.54 -15.29
C HIS A 103 12.64 -5.75 -13.77
N ASN A 104 13.70 -6.30 -13.17
CA ASN A 104 13.82 -6.50 -11.73
C ASN A 104 14.71 -5.45 -11.07
N TYR A 105 15.07 -4.37 -11.79
CA TYR A 105 15.84 -3.28 -11.21
C TYR A 105 15.09 -2.66 -10.02
N GLY A 106 15.77 -2.54 -8.90
CA GLY A 106 15.20 -2.03 -7.66
C GLY A 106 14.50 -3.07 -6.77
N LEU A 107 14.27 -4.30 -7.28
CA LEU A 107 13.72 -5.37 -6.48
C LEU A 107 14.80 -6.07 -5.65
N ASN A 108 14.48 -6.39 -4.40
CA ASN A 108 15.38 -7.19 -3.57
C ASN A 108 15.25 -8.68 -3.93
N LYS A 109 16.30 -9.24 -4.53
CA LYS A 109 16.34 -10.66 -4.96
C LYS A 109 16.57 -11.65 -3.79
N LYS A 110 16.96 -11.16 -2.62
CA LYS A 110 17.19 -12.01 -1.45
C LYS A 110 15.94 -11.99 -0.57
N SER A 111 15.39 -13.17 -0.28
CA SER A 111 14.32 -13.28 0.71
C SER A 111 14.80 -12.77 2.06
N SER A 112 13.98 -11.99 2.71
CA SER A 112 14.23 -11.53 4.09
C SER A 112 13.91 -12.60 5.14
N GLY A 113 13.25 -13.70 4.74
CA GLY A 113 12.69 -14.72 5.63
C GLY A 113 11.51 -14.24 6.49
N LYS A 114 10.98 -13.05 6.20
CA LYS A 114 9.80 -12.52 6.90
C LYS A 114 8.56 -12.69 6.06
N LEU A 115 7.51 -13.22 6.69
CA LEU A 115 6.17 -13.36 6.11
C LEU A 115 5.28 -12.22 6.62
N TYR A 116 4.60 -11.54 5.69
CA TYR A 116 3.59 -10.52 5.96
C TYR A 116 2.23 -10.98 5.45
N MET A 117 1.20 -10.76 6.24
CA MET A 117 -0.19 -10.92 5.80
C MET A 117 -0.78 -9.53 5.62
N VAL A 118 -1.29 -9.23 4.42
CA VAL A 118 -1.92 -7.97 4.09
C VAL A 118 -3.40 -8.24 3.81
N GLU A 119 -4.26 -7.80 4.74
CA GLU A 119 -5.71 -7.90 4.59
C GLU A 119 -6.26 -6.62 3.95
N TYR A 120 -6.99 -6.77 2.86
CA TYR A 120 -7.65 -5.65 2.19
C TYR A 120 -8.85 -6.15 1.37
N SER A 121 -9.60 -5.22 0.75
CA SER A 121 -10.87 -5.47 0.08
C SER A 121 -12.02 -5.70 1.08
N SER A 122 -12.13 -6.85 1.72
CA SER A 122 -13.08 -7.21 2.80
C SER A 122 -14.51 -6.63 2.62
N PRO A 123 -15.21 -6.91 1.49
CA PRO A 123 -16.49 -6.30 1.18
C PRO A 123 -17.64 -6.97 1.93
N ASN A 124 -18.74 -6.21 2.12
CA ASN A 124 -20.01 -6.76 2.56
C ASN A 124 -20.85 -7.18 1.36
N THR A 125 -21.54 -8.33 1.45
CA THR A 125 -22.37 -8.87 0.36
C THR A 125 -23.80 -8.31 0.31
N ASN A 126 -24.09 -7.23 1.01
CA ASN A 126 -25.41 -6.57 1.02
C ASN A 126 -25.49 -5.28 0.21
N LYS A 127 -24.41 -4.89 -0.46
CA LYS A 127 -24.31 -3.65 -1.24
C LYS A 127 -23.22 -3.73 -2.31
N PRO A 128 -23.34 -2.94 -3.40
CA PRO A 128 -22.30 -2.86 -4.40
C PRO A 128 -21.01 -2.20 -3.88
N LEU A 129 -19.90 -2.45 -4.57
CA LEU A 129 -18.64 -1.79 -4.32
C LEU A 129 -18.74 -0.28 -4.66
N HIS A 130 -18.01 0.54 -3.96
CA HIS A 130 -17.92 1.98 -4.19
C HIS A 130 -16.45 2.47 -4.11
N LEU A 131 -16.21 3.74 -4.42
CA LEU A 131 -14.86 4.33 -4.46
C LEU A 131 -14.02 4.07 -3.19
N GLY A 132 -14.66 3.99 -2.01
CA GLY A 132 -13.98 3.64 -0.77
C GLY A 132 -13.39 2.23 -0.78
N HIS A 133 -14.08 1.27 -1.39
CA HIS A 133 -13.55 -0.09 -1.59
C HIS A 133 -12.38 -0.10 -2.57
N LEU A 134 -12.50 0.63 -3.70
CA LEU A 134 -11.41 0.73 -4.68
C LEU A 134 -10.15 1.34 -4.06
N ARG A 135 -10.30 2.42 -3.28
CA ARG A 135 -9.17 3.00 -2.54
C ARG A 135 -8.49 1.98 -1.62
N ASN A 136 -9.29 1.22 -0.87
CA ASN A 136 -8.79 0.18 0.03
C ASN A 136 -8.03 -0.91 -0.75
N ILE A 137 -8.58 -1.36 -1.88
CA ILE A 137 -7.98 -2.38 -2.75
C ILE A 137 -6.63 -1.89 -3.30
N PHE A 138 -6.60 -0.69 -3.89
CA PHE A 138 -5.35 -0.14 -4.44
C PHE A 138 -4.29 0.08 -3.38
N LEU A 139 -4.68 0.58 -2.20
CA LEU A 139 -3.75 0.79 -1.10
C LEU A 139 -3.17 -0.55 -0.59
N GLY A 140 -4.03 -1.54 -0.36
CA GLY A 140 -3.61 -2.85 0.13
C GLY A 140 -2.72 -3.59 -0.86
N ASP A 141 -3.08 -3.58 -2.14
CA ASP A 141 -2.27 -4.20 -3.19
C ASP A 141 -0.92 -3.49 -3.38
N SER A 142 -0.91 -2.15 -3.32
CA SER A 142 0.33 -1.37 -3.39
C SER A 142 1.27 -1.69 -2.22
N VAL A 143 0.74 -1.78 -0.99
CA VAL A 143 1.54 -2.16 0.18
C VAL A 143 2.09 -3.58 0.04
N ALA A 144 1.26 -4.54 -0.40
CA ALA A 144 1.69 -5.91 -0.63
C ALA A 144 2.81 -5.97 -1.68
N SER A 145 2.66 -5.28 -2.80
CA SER A 145 3.65 -5.22 -3.87
C SER A 145 4.96 -4.57 -3.45
N ILE A 146 4.92 -3.52 -2.62
CA ILE A 146 6.13 -2.89 -2.06
C ILE A 146 6.87 -3.85 -1.13
N LEU A 147 6.15 -4.59 -0.29
CA LEU A 147 6.75 -5.60 0.60
C LEU A 147 7.40 -6.74 -0.20
N GLU A 148 6.75 -7.22 -1.27
CA GLU A 148 7.34 -8.22 -2.18
C GLU A 148 8.59 -7.67 -2.87
N ALA A 149 8.53 -6.44 -3.37
CA ALA A 149 9.69 -5.79 -3.97
C ALA A 149 10.86 -5.62 -2.99
N ALA A 150 10.56 -5.46 -1.70
CA ALA A 150 11.56 -5.41 -0.63
C ALA A 150 12.13 -6.80 -0.26
N GLY A 151 11.65 -7.89 -0.89
CA GLY A 151 12.13 -9.25 -0.66
C GLY A 151 11.43 -9.97 0.50
N HIS A 152 10.23 -9.55 0.86
CA HIS A 152 9.42 -10.24 1.84
C HIS A 152 8.44 -11.22 1.18
N ASP A 153 8.09 -12.29 1.88
CA ASP A 153 7.00 -13.17 1.49
C ASP A 153 5.67 -12.51 1.91
N VAL A 154 4.70 -12.46 1.00
CA VAL A 154 3.42 -11.78 1.26
C VAL A 154 2.24 -12.69 0.96
N VAL A 155 1.33 -12.78 1.91
CA VAL A 155 0.01 -13.40 1.75
C VAL A 155 -1.04 -12.30 1.67
N ARG A 156 -1.73 -12.21 0.53
CA ARG A 156 -2.89 -11.35 0.35
C ARG A 156 -4.13 -12.08 0.84
N THR A 157 -4.88 -11.45 1.73
CA THR A 157 -6.08 -12.04 2.32
C THR A 157 -7.23 -11.06 2.35
N GLN A 158 -8.45 -11.59 2.47
CA GLN A 158 -9.66 -10.79 2.68
C GLN A 158 -10.66 -11.55 3.53
N ILE A 159 -11.47 -10.83 4.27
CA ILE A 159 -12.62 -11.35 5.01
C ILE A 159 -13.89 -10.85 4.33
N ILE A 160 -14.63 -11.75 3.70
CA ILE A 160 -15.91 -11.39 3.09
C ILE A 160 -16.99 -11.45 4.16
N ASN A 161 -17.68 -10.33 4.38
CA ASN A 161 -18.78 -10.26 5.34
C ASN A 161 -20.10 -10.64 4.66
N ASP A 162 -20.36 -11.93 4.59
CA ASP A 162 -21.54 -12.53 3.95
C ASP A 162 -22.58 -13.06 4.96
N ARG A 163 -22.33 -12.86 6.27
CA ARG A 163 -23.22 -13.26 7.39
C ARG A 163 -23.65 -12.05 8.21
N GLY A 164 -24.84 -12.14 8.79
CA GLY A 164 -25.33 -11.20 9.78
C GLY A 164 -26.62 -10.49 9.40
N ILE A 165 -27.09 -9.62 10.28
CA ILE A 165 -28.39 -8.96 10.18
C ILE A 165 -28.57 -8.16 8.89
N HIS A 166 -27.49 -7.54 8.36
CA HIS A 166 -27.55 -6.74 7.14
C HIS A 166 -27.85 -7.59 5.89
N ILE A 167 -27.34 -8.83 5.86
CA ILE A 167 -27.64 -9.77 4.80
C ILE A 167 -29.10 -10.22 4.89
N CYS A 168 -29.56 -10.57 6.10
CA CYS A 168 -30.94 -10.94 6.35
C CYS A 168 -31.93 -9.83 5.98
N LYS A 169 -31.57 -8.55 6.17
CA LYS A 169 -32.38 -7.40 5.72
C LYS A 169 -32.64 -7.43 4.21
N SER A 170 -31.59 -7.64 3.40
CA SER A 170 -31.76 -7.76 1.94
C SER A 170 -32.59 -8.98 1.57
N MET A 171 -32.41 -10.11 2.25
CA MET A 171 -33.17 -11.35 2.02
C MET A 171 -34.66 -11.14 2.31
N ILE A 172 -35.02 -10.57 3.46
CA ILE A 172 -36.44 -10.29 3.83
C ILE A 172 -37.08 -9.34 2.82
N ALA A 173 -36.42 -8.28 2.44
CA ALA A 173 -36.93 -7.34 1.45
C ALA A 173 -37.15 -8.01 0.08
N TRP A 174 -36.24 -8.90 -0.34
CA TRP A 174 -36.41 -9.66 -1.58
C TRP A 174 -37.58 -10.65 -1.50
N ILE A 175 -37.74 -11.37 -0.41
CA ILE A 175 -38.92 -12.27 -0.22
C ILE A 175 -40.22 -11.49 -0.34
N LYS A 176 -40.33 -10.34 0.34
CA LYS A 176 -41.57 -9.55 0.39
C LYS A 176 -41.86 -8.80 -0.91
N ASN A 177 -40.86 -8.30 -1.59
CA ASN A 177 -41.04 -7.34 -2.69
C ASN A 177 -40.44 -7.80 -4.01
N GLY A 178 -39.63 -8.87 -4.03
CA GLY A 178 -38.84 -9.26 -5.18
C GLY A 178 -39.62 -10.05 -6.26
N LYS A 179 -40.75 -10.64 -5.91
CA LYS A 179 -41.59 -11.41 -6.88
C LYS A 179 -40.77 -12.38 -7.73
N GLY A 180 -39.70 -12.93 -7.18
CA GLY A 180 -38.79 -13.84 -7.90
C GLY A 180 -37.76 -13.18 -8.83
N GLU A 181 -37.55 -11.85 -8.78
CA GLU A 181 -36.52 -11.16 -9.54
C GLU A 181 -35.14 -11.81 -9.35
N THR A 182 -34.40 -11.90 -10.43
CA THR A 182 -33.01 -12.39 -10.47
C THR A 182 -32.14 -11.40 -11.25
N PRO A 183 -30.80 -11.46 -11.15
CA PRO A 183 -29.93 -10.64 -11.98
C PRO A 183 -30.22 -10.79 -13.48
N LYS A 184 -30.51 -12.02 -13.91
CA LYS A 184 -30.85 -12.31 -15.30
C LYS A 184 -32.18 -11.70 -15.74
N SER A 185 -33.24 -11.79 -14.91
CA SER A 185 -34.57 -11.28 -15.24
C SER A 185 -34.64 -9.76 -15.27
N THR A 186 -33.78 -9.09 -14.50
CA THR A 186 -33.74 -7.64 -14.37
C THR A 186 -32.63 -6.98 -15.20
N ASN A 187 -31.76 -7.78 -15.82
CA ASN A 187 -30.56 -7.30 -16.50
C ASN A 187 -29.68 -6.41 -15.59
N MET A 188 -29.64 -6.73 -14.30
CA MET A 188 -28.89 -5.99 -13.28
C MET A 188 -27.79 -6.86 -12.71
N LYS A 189 -26.61 -6.28 -12.41
CA LYS A 189 -25.55 -6.98 -11.69
C LYS A 189 -26.07 -7.46 -10.32
N GLY A 190 -25.60 -8.63 -9.89
CA GLY A 190 -26.12 -9.26 -8.66
C GLY A 190 -25.90 -8.43 -7.41
N ASP A 191 -24.73 -7.79 -7.26
CA ASP A 191 -24.43 -6.90 -6.16
C ASP A 191 -25.35 -5.65 -6.14
N HIS A 192 -25.69 -5.12 -7.31
CA HIS A 192 -26.67 -4.03 -7.45
C HIS A 192 -28.08 -4.48 -7.12
N LEU A 193 -28.49 -5.69 -7.55
CA LEU A 193 -29.80 -6.24 -7.24
C LEU A 193 -29.99 -6.44 -5.72
N VAL A 194 -29.00 -7.06 -5.06
CA VAL A 194 -29.05 -7.26 -3.61
C VAL A 194 -29.02 -5.92 -2.86
N GLY A 195 -28.21 -4.96 -3.32
CA GLY A 195 -28.18 -3.60 -2.81
C GLY A 195 -29.51 -2.86 -2.96
N LYS A 196 -30.24 -3.05 -4.08
CA LYS A 196 -31.61 -2.52 -4.27
C LYS A 196 -32.54 -2.97 -3.12
N TYR A 197 -32.47 -4.26 -2.77
CA TYR A 197 -33.34 -4.79 -1.69
C TYR A 197 -32.87 -4.34 -0.31
N TYR A 198 -31.60 -4.06 -0.09
CA TYR A 198 -31.14 -3.42 1.13
C TYR A 198 -31.77 -2.02 1.33
N VAL A 199 -31.83 -1.23 0.25
CA VAL A 199 -32.47 0.10 0.26
C VAL A 199 -34.00 -0.02 0.45
N ILE A 200 -34.63 -1.02 -0.17
CA ILE A 200 -36.07 -1.29 0.02
C ILE A 200 -36.34 -1.64 1.49
N PHE A 201 -35.52 -2.47 2.11
CA PHE A 201 -35.64 -2.77 3.54
C PHE A 201 -35.63 -1.48 4.39
N ASP A 202 -34.65 -0.60 4.15
CA ASP A 202 -34.56 0.65 4.92
C ASP A 202 -35.79 1.53 4.80
N LYS A 203 -36.37 1.62 3.60
CA LYS A 203 -37.63 2.35 3.37
C LYS A 203 -38.81 1.75 4.14
N LEU A 204 -38.96 0.43 4.10
CA LEU A 204 -40.02 -0.28 4.83
C LEU A 204 -39.82 -0.14 6.33
N TYR A 205 -38.59 -0.33 6.81
CA TYR A 205 -38.25 -0.16 8.21
C TYR A 205 -38.61 1.25 8.73
N LYS A 206 -38.21 2.30 8.00
CA LYS A 206 -38.57 3.69 8.36
C LYS A 206 -40.05 3.93 8.39
N LYS A 207 -40.80 3.36 7.43
CA LYS A 207 -42.25 3.45 7.42
C LYS A 207 -42.87 2.81 8.66
N GLU A 208 -42.45 1.62 9.06
CA GLU A 208 -42.95 0.91 10.24
C GLU A 208 -42.54 1.64 11.54
N VAL A 209 -41.33 2.16 11.64
CA VAL A 209 -40.89 2.97 12.79
C VAL A 209 -41.77 4.20 12.95
N ASN A 210 -42.05 4.93 11.88
CA ASN A 210 -42.90 6.12 11.93
C ASN A 210 -44.32 5.76 12.36
N ALA A 211 -44.90 4.70 11.83
CA ALA A 211 -46.24 4.24 12.24
C ALA A 211 -46.28 3.87 13.73
N LEU A 212 -45.24 3.26 14.28
CA LEU A 212 -45.14 2.97 15.71
C LEU A 212 -45.02 4.25 16.56
N ILE A 213 -44.28 5.25 16.10
CA ILE A 213 -44.21 6.55 16.78
C ILE A 213 -45.55 7.26 16.77
N GLU A 214 -46.25 7.28 15.63
CA GLU A 214 -47.62 7.84 15.52
C GLU A 214 -48.62 7.14 16.43
N SER A 215 -48.41 5.85 16.73
CA SER A 215 -49.24 5.10 17.71
C SER A 215 -48.85 5.36 19.18
N GLY A 216 -47.93 6.28 19.46
CA GLY A 216 -47.54 6.68 20.81
C GLY A 216 -46.33 5.92 21.40
N ILE A 217 -45.65 5.10 20.61
CA ILE A 217 -44.41 4.41 21.05
C ILE A 217 -43.23 5.38 20.93
N THR A 218 -42.31 5.34 21.91
CA THR A 218 -41.10 6.17 21.86
C THR A 218 -40.24 5.81 20.67
N GLU A 219 -39.52 6.79 20.08
CA GLU A 219 -38.67 6.56 18.94
C GLU A 219 -37.64 5.45 19.20
N LYS A 220 -37.05 5.42 20.39
CA LYS A 220 -36.08 4.40 20.80
C LYS A 220 -36.68 2.99 20.77
N GLU A 221 -37.90 2.83 21.27
CA GLU A 221 -38.58 1.54 21.26
C GLU A 221 -39.08 1.18 19.85
N ALA A 222 -39.61 2.13 19.10
CA ALA A 222 -40.08 1.93 17.72
C ALA A 222 -38.95 1.38 16.84
N LYS A 223 -37.74 1.92 16.94
CA LYS A 223 -36.55 1.44 16.21
C LYS A 223 -36.20 -0.01 16.53
N THR A 224 -36.53 -0.52 17.69
CA THR A 224 -36.22 -1.92 18.07
C THR A 224 -37.40 -2.86 17.86
N LYS A 225 -38.61 -2.33 17.77
CA LYS A 225 -39.87 -3.11 17.69
C LYS A 225 -40.46 -3.15 16.28
N ALA A 226 -39.86 -2.50 15.29
CA ALA A 226 -40.35 -2.52 13.91
C ALA A 226 -40.47 -3.97 13.39
N PRO A 227 -41.66 -4.40 12.91
CA PRO A 227 -41.94 -5.78 12.53
C PRO A 227 -40.91 -6.36 11.54
N ILE A 228 -40.57 -5.61 10.50
CA ILE A 228 -39.60 -6.07 9.49
C ILE A 228 -38.19 -6.28 10.07
N LEU A 229 -37.78 -5.51 11.09
CA LEU A 229 -36.51 -5.73 11.78
C LEU A 229 -36.56 -7.01 12.60
N LEU A 230 -37.67 -7.26 13.32
CA LEU A 230 -37.85 -8.50 14.08
C LEU A 230 -37.84 -9.73 13.17
N GLU A 231 -38.45 -9.64 11.98
CA GLU A 231 -38.39 -10.71 10.98
C GLU A 231 -36.93 -10.98 10.52
N ALA A 232 -36.15 -9.92 10.27
CA ALA A 232 -34.73 -10.08 9.89
C ALA A 232 -33.93 -10.71 11.03
N GLN A 233 -34.18 -10.36 12.29
CA GLN A 233 -33.56 -10.98 13.46
C GLN A 233 -33.90 -12.47 13.58
N LYS A 234 -35.19 -12.82 13.41
CA LYS A 234 -35.66 -14.21 13.40
C LYS A 234 -35.01 -14.99 12.26
N MET A 235 -34.84 -14.39 11.07
CA MET A 235 -34.15 -15.02 9.95
C MET A 235 -32.70 -15.30 10.27
N LEU A 236 -31.99 -14.38 10.94
CA LEU A 236 -30.61 -14.58 11.37
C LEU A 236 -30.51 -15.77 12.34
N ILE A 237 -31.40 -15.88 13.32
CA ILE A 237 -31.48 -17.01 14.25
C ILE A 237 -31.71 -18.32 13.48
N LYS A 238 -32.63 -18.35 12.52
CA LYS A 238 -32.86 -19.52 11.67
C LYS A 238 -31.59 -19.89 10.87
N TRP A 239 -30.90 -18.91 10.30
CA TRP A 239 -29.65 -19.14 9.61
C TRP A 239 -28.61 -19.75 10.54
N GLU A 240 -28.45 -19.24 11.76
CA GLU A 240 -27.50 -19.76 12.76
C GLU A 240 -27.84 -21.18 13.22
N ASN A 241 -29.12 -21.52 13.22
CA ASN A 241 -29.60 -22.88 13.55
C ASN A 241 -29.57 -23.85 12.35
N GLY A 242 -29.07 -23.43 11.19
CA GLY A 242 -28.90 -24.29 10.03
C GLY A 242 -30.20 -24.53 9.23
N ASP A 243 -31.19 -23.64 9.31
CA ASP A 243 -32.45 -23.75 8.55
C ASP A 243 -32.15 -23.86 7.04
N PRO A 244 -32.53 -24.97 6.38
CA PRO A 244 -32.14 -25.23 5.00
C PRO A 244 -32.72 -24.25 3.98
N GLU A 245 -33.90 -23.74 4.21
CA GLU A 245 -34.52 -22.76 3.29
C GLU A 245 -33.82 -21.41 3.37
N VAL A 246 -33.51 -20.96 4.58
CA VAL A 246 -32.78 -19.73 4.82
C VAL A 246 -31.33 -19.83 4.26
N HIS A 247 -30.64 -20.94 4.48
CA HIS A 247 -29.31 -21.19 3.91
C HIS A 247 -29.32 -21.24 2.38
N SER A 248 -30.34 -21.86 1.78
CA SER A 248 -30.49 -21.91 0.32
C SER A 248 -30.64 -20.51 -0.28
N LEU A 249 -31.51 -19.67 0.32
CA LEU A 249 -31.70 -18.30 -0.12
C LEU A 249 -30.44 -17.45 0.10
N TRP A 250 -29.81 -17.56 1.26
CA TRP A 250 -28.57 -16.90 1.59
C TRP A 250 -27.46 -17.22 0.55
N LYS A 251 -27.25 -18.50 0.26
CA LYS A 251 -26.28 -18.94 -0.73
C LYS A 251 -26.59 -18.41 -2.13
N LYS A 252 -27.86 -18.45 -2.53
CA LYS A 252 -28.32 -17.93 -3.82
C LYS A 252 -28.01 -16.44 -3.98
N MET A 253 -28.36 -15.62 -2.98
CA MET A 253 -28.16 -14.18 -3.05
C MET A 253 -26.68 -13.78 -2.94
N ASN A 254 -25.88 -14.47 -2.11
CA ASN A 254 -24.45 -14.22 -2.05
C ASN A 254 -23.74 -14.60 -3.36
N ASN A 255 -24.12 -15.69 -4.02
CA ASN A 255 -23.56 -16.04 -5.33
C ASN A 255 -23.84 -14.94 -6.36
N TRP A 256 -25.03 -14.33 -6.35
CA TRP A 256 -25.30 -13.18 -7.21
C TRP A 256 -24.36 -12.01 -6.95
N VAL A 257 -24.05 -11.76 -5.68
CA VAL A 257 -23.10 -10.68 -5.33
C VAL A 257 -21.69 -11.01 -5.75
N TYR A 258 -21.23 -12.24 -5.54
CA TYR A 258 -19.89 -12.68 -5.97
C TYR A 258 -19.72 -12.60 -7.48
N ASP A 259 -20.72 -13.04 -8.24
CA ASP A 259 -20.71 -12.93 -9.71
C ASP A 259 -20.74 -11.46 -10.15
N GLY A 260 -21.36 -10.58 -9.36
CA GLY A 260 -21.41 -9.14 -9.61
C GLY A 260 -20.09 -8.41 -9.33
N PHE A 261 -19.36 -8.86 -8.33
CA PHE A 261 -18.06 -8.25 -7.97
C PHE A 261 -17.00 -8.50 -9.02
#